data_de51e245b04bab3b4d5bbb1cf8ceab6d
#
_entry.id   de51e245b04bab3b4d5bbb1cf8ceab6d
#
_cell.length_a   1.000
_cell.length_b   1.000
_cell.length_c   1.000
_cell.angle_alpha   90.00
_cell.angle_beta   90.00
_cell.angle_gamma   90.00
#
_symmetry.space_group_name_H-M   'P 1'
#
loop_
_entity.id
_entity.type
_entity.pdbx_description
1 polymer ?
#
loop_
_entity_poly.entity_id
_entity_poly.type
_entity_poly.pdbx_seq_one_letter_code
_entity_poly.pdbx_strand_id
1 'polypeptide(L)'
;MDIDITRLKQHLEDDKVVVVAGFQGANEVGDITTLGRGGSDTTAVALAAKLGWECHIFTDVNGVYTIDPRMYPHAKRLHEITYNEMMQMACLGAGVLETRSVELASKYGVRLYLGRALEENLDKGTYIMEKTKHLEDMPITGISIKEDYAIMRVNDLPNDGKFLNSLFAMISQLDINLDTISQQLTHDGKVNFAFYCNKQQSDVILKNIDKLHSRYPISRLLGFVKLSIVGVGISTHSGIAAKVLTTLSDHNIRYYQITSSEISISLTIEEKDKLKAVEVLGKAFDL
;
A
#
# COMPACT_ATOMS: atom_id res chain seq x y z
N MET A 1 12.77 -3.98 18.16
CA MET A 1 13.87 -4.63 17.41
C MET A 1 15.13 -3.91 17.81
N ASP A 2 16.10 -4.59 18.35
CA ASP A 2 17.42 -4.03 18.64
C ASP A 2 18.45 -4.65 17.70
N ILE A 3 19.47 -3.87 17.31
CA ILE A 3 20.55 -4.33 16.43
C ILE A 3 21.86 -3.96 17.12
N ASP A 4 22.67 -4.97 17.41
CA ASP A 4 24.04 -4.76 17.86
C ASP A 4 24.94 -4.45 16.66
N ILE A 5 25.46 -3.23 16.62
CA ILE A 5 26.35 -2.74 15.54
C ILE A 5 27.82 -2.66 15.98
N THR A 6 28.17 -3.17 17.17
CA THR A 6 29.51 -3.04 17.75
C THR A 6 30.58 -3.61 16.81
N ARG A 7 30.40 -4.87 16.39
CA ARG A 7 31.33 -5.54 15.48
C ARG A 7 31.38 -4.89 14.08
N LEU A 8 30.22 -4.41 13.62
CA LEU A 8 30.13 -3.72 12.33
C LEU A 8 30.94 -2.42 12.36
N LYS A 9 30.79 -1.61 13.41
CA LYS A 9 31.55 -0.37 13.58
C LYS A 9 33.07 -0.62 13.61
N GLN A 10 33.54 -1.63 14.34
CA GLN A 10 34.96 -1.99 14.37
C GLN A 10 35.54 -2.27 12.98
N HIS A 11 34.80 -3.03 12.16
CA HIS A 11 35.26 -3.31 10.79
C HIS A 11 35.21 -2.10 9.87
N LEU A 12 34.26 -1.19 10.06
CA LEU A 12 34.19 0.07 9.32
C LEU A 12 35.33 1.02 9.71
N GLU A 13 35.70 1.08 11.00
CA GLU A 13 36.85 1.85 11.49
C GLU A 13 38.18 1.32 10.92
N ASP A 14 38.25 0.04 10.57
CA ASP A 14 39.37 -0.60 9.88
C ASP A 14 39.32 -0.40 8.34
N ASP A 15 38.52 0.51 7.80
CA ASP A 15 38.33 0.78 6.37
C ASP A 15 37.86 -0.47 5.56
N LYS A 16 37.15 -1.41 6.19
CA LYS A 16 36.63 -2.61 5.54
C LYS A 16 35.22 -2.39 4.98
N VAL A 17 34.94 -2.99 3.83
CA VAL A 17 33.57 -3.16 3.34
C VAL A 17 32.91 -4.31 4.09
N VAL A 18 31.77 -4.04 4.75
CA VAL A 18 31.05 -5.03 5.54
C VAL A 18 29.82 -5.50 4.78
N VAL A 19 29.75 -6.80 4.52
CA VAL A 19 28.56 -7.44 3.93
C VAL A 19 27.75 -8.06 5.05
N VAL A 20 26.47 -7.67 5.16
CA VAL A 20 25.54 -8.15 6.18
C VAL A 20 24.45 -9.00 5.54
N ALA A 21 24.23 -10.19 6.08
CA ALA A 21 23.10 -11.02 5.67
C ALA A 21 21.79 -10.38 6.15
N GLY A 22 20.99 -9.88 5.21
CA GLY A 22 19.66 -9.34 5.47
C GLY A 22 18.60 -10.42 5.67
N PHE A 23 17.34 -9.99 5.93
CA PHE A 23 16.16 -10.88 6.09
C PHE A 23 16.16 -11.73 7.38
N GLN A 24 17.22 -11.70 8.17
CA GLN A 24 17.43 -12.55 9.34
C GLN A 24 17.35 -11.73 10.64
N GLY A 25 16.89 -12.40 11.68
CA GLY A 25 16.98 -12.01 13.07
C GLY A 25 17.34 -13.20 13.93
N ALA A 26 17.56 -12.99 15.21
CA ALA A 26 17.71 -14.06 16.19
C ALA A 26 16.66 -13.88 17.29
N ASN A 27 16.13 -15.00 17.80
CA ASN A 27 15.30 -15.01 18.98
C ASN A 27 16.17 -14.95 20.26
N GLU A 28 15.54 -14.93 21.44
CA GLU A 28 16.22 -14.84 22.74
C GLU A 28 17.13 -16.03 23.05
N VAL A 29 16.88 -17.19 22.43
CA VAL A 29 17.70 -18.41 22.60
C VAL A 29 18.77 -18.56 21.51
N GLY A 30 18.87 -17.59 20.59
CA GLY A 30 19.90 -17.55 19.54
C GLY A 30 19.54 -18.25 18.24
N ASP A 31 18.31 -18.77 18.09
CA ASP A 31 17.89 -19.35 16.82
C ASP A 31 17.68 -18.28 15.75
N ILE A 32 18.12 -18.57 14.53
CA ILE A 32 17.93 -17.69 13.40
C ILE A 32 16.46 -17.73 12.96
N THR A 33 15.87 -16.54 12.88
CA THR A 33 14.50 -16.33 12.43
C THR A 33 14.47 -15.44 11.21
N THR A 34 13.37 -15.46 10.43
CA THR A 34 13.17 -14.57 9.28
C THR A 34 12.29 -13.38 9.66
N LEU A 35 12.58 -12.23 9.06
CA LEU A 35 11.83 -11.00 9.31
C LEU A 35 10.51 -10.93 8.51
N GLY A 36 10.20 -11.93 7.70
CA GLY A 36 9.04 -11.95 6.82
C GLY A 36 9.27 -11.16 5.53
N ARG A 37 8.18 -10.86 4.83
CA ARG A 37 8.23 -10.18 3.53
C ARG A 37 8.90 -8.81 3.65
N GLY A 38 9.76 -8.42 2.68
CA GLY A 38 10.53 -7.18 2.73
C GLY A 38 11.58 -7.11 3.83
N GLY A 39 11.95 -8.26 4.41
CA GLY A 39 12.91 -8.33 5.52
C GLY A 39 14.30 -7.81 5.18
N SER A 40 14.76 -7.93 3.93
CA SER A 40 16.06 -7.38 3.48
C SER A 40 16.05 -5.86 3.50
N ASP A 41 15.00 -5.23 2.96
CA ASP A 41 14.83 -3.76 2.97
C ASP A 41 14.73 -3.26 4.41
N THR A 42 13.95 -3.97 5.25
CA THR A 42 13.83 -3.67 6.68
C THR A 42 15.17 -3.74 7.39
N THR A 43 16.01 -4.74 7.08
CA THR A 43 17.36 -4.88 7.65
C THR A 43 18.26 -3.71 7.24
N ALA A 44 18.24 -3.35 5.94
CA ALA A 44 19.06 -2.26 5.42
C ALA A 44 18.70 -0.92 6.07
N VAL A 45 17.39 -0.61 6.14
CA VAL A 45 16.91 0.63 6.78
C VAL A 45 17.23 0.66 8.28
N ALA A 46 17.08 -0.47 8.98
CA ALA A 46 17.39 -0.53 10.40
C ALA A 46 18.88 -0.35 10.72
N LEU A 47 19.78 -0.87 9.87
CA LEU A 47 21.21 -0.62 9.94
C LEU A 47 21.55 0.84 9.66
N ALA A 48 20.98 1.42 8.61
CA ALA A 48 21.15 2.84 8.28
C ALA A 48 20.71 3.75 9.43
N ALA A 49 19.56 3.46 10.05
CA ALA A 49 19.06 4.18 11.23
C ALA A 49 20.02 4.14 12.41
N LYS A 50 20.61 2.97 12.70
CA LYS A 50 21.58 2.80 13.78
C LYS A 50 22.93 3.48 13.50
N LEU A 51 23.33 3.57 12.24
CA LEU A 51 24.59 4.20 11.82
C LEU A 51 24.44 5.71 11.56
N GLY A 52 23.23 6.23 11.46
CA GLY A 52 22.97 7.63 11.08
C GLY A 52 23.26 7.90 9.60
N TRP A 53 23.07 6.90 8.74
CA TRP A 53 23.34 6.94 7.31
C TRP A 53 22.05 7.02 6.49
N GLU A 54 22.16 7.46 5.24
CA GLU A 54 21.10 7.20 4.25
C GLU A 54 21.16 5.73 3.79
N CYS A 55 20.05 5.23 3.24
CA CYS A 55 19.92 3.85 2.77
C CYS A 55 19.63 3.81 1.29
N HIS A 56 20.47 3.13 0.52
CA HIS A 56 20.25 2.91 -0.90
C HIS A 56 19.76 1.49 -1.13
N ILE A 57 18.59 1.36 -1.78
CA ILE A 57 17.99 0.08 -2.18
C ILE A 57 18.11 -0.03 -3.70
N PHE A 58 18.89 -0.99 -4.15
CA PHE A 58 19.07 -1.28 -5.56
C PHE A 58 18.25 -2.50 -5.94
N THR A 59 17.45 -2.37 -7.00
CA THR A 59 16.49 -3.36 -7.46
C THR A 59 16.49 -3.47 -8.99
N ASP A 60 15.53 -4.14 -9.59
CA ASP A 60 15.33 -4.29 -11.02
C ASP A 60 14.52 -3.14 -11.66
N VAL A 61 14.01 -2.19 -10.85
CA VAL A 61 13.29 -1.01 -11.32
C VAL A 61 14.10 0.27 -11.20
N ASN A 62 13.79 1.25 -12.05
CA ASN A 62 14.53 2.54 -12.09
C ASN A 62 14.09 3.52 -10.97
N GLY A 63 13.15 3.16 -10.13
CA GLY A 63 12.60 4.05 -9.10
C GLY A 63 11.08 3.91 -8.97
N VAL A 64 10.46 4.88 -8.32
CA VAL A 64 9.02 4.99 -8.17
C VAL A 64 8.45 5.81 -9.32
N TYR A 65 7.37 5.33 -9.92
CA TYR A 65 6.68 6.01 -11.01
C TYR A 65 5.31 6.51 -10.55
N THR A 66 4.81 7.53 -11.22
CA THR A 66 3.45 8.05 -11.00
C THR A 66 2.38 6.99 -11.19
N ILE A 67 2.60 6.07 -12.12
CA ILE A 67 1.76 4.91 -12.42
C ILE A 67 2.70 3.76 -12.80
N ASP A 68 2.30 2.52 -12.64
CA ASP A 68 3.07 1.36 -13.12
C ASP A 68 3.32 1.49 -14.64
N PRO A 69 4.58 1.60 -15.12
CA PRO A 69 4.89 1.76 -16.54
C PRO A 69 4.38 0.61 -17.42
N ARG A 70 4.13 -0.57 -16.83
CA ARG A 70 3.54 -1.72 -17.54
C ARG A 70 2.06 -1.49 -17.86
N MET A 71 1.37 -0.67 -17.07
CA MET A 71 -0.04 -0.28 -17.29
C MET A 71 -0.18 1.03 -18.06
N TYR A 72 0.76 1.95 -17.86
CA TYR A 72 0.76 3.26 -18.49
C TYR A 72 2.17 3.65 -18.97
N PRO A 73 2.52 3.43 -20.26
CA PRO A 73 3.88 3.65 -20.78
C PRO A 73 4.38 5.09 -20.69
N HIS A 74 3.48 6.06 -20.52
CA HIS A 74 3.82 7.48 -20.35
C HIS A 74 4.07 7.89 -18.91
N ALA A 75 3.98 6.95 -17.95
CA ALA A 75 4.19 7.21 -16.53
C ALA A 75 5.55 7.89 -16.30
N LYS A 76 5.51 8.95 -15.49
CA LYS A 76 6.71 9.73 -15.16
C LYS A 76 7.38 9.12 -13.91
N ARG A 77 8.70 9.02 -13.92
CA ARG A 77 9.45 8.64 -12.74
C ARG A 77 9.49 9.81 -11.76
N LEU A 78 9.22 9.56 -10.51
CA LEU A 78 9.33 10.53 -9.43
C LEU A 78 10.80 10.67 -8.99
N HIS A 79 11.31 11.88 -8.96
CA HIS A 79 12.65 12.15 -8.41
C HIS A 79 12.65 12.05 -6.88
N GLU A 80 11.60 12.57 -6.29
CA GLU A 80 11.40 12.62 -4.84
C GLU A 80 9.95 12.25 -4.52
N ILE A 81 9.75 11.60 -3.38
CA ILE A 81 8.42 11.27 -2.84
C ILE A 81 8.49 11.32 -1.31
N THR A 82 7.41 11.73 -0.65
CA THR A 82 7.36 11.72 0.81
C THR A 82 7.16 10.30 1.35
N TYR A 83 7.58 10.05 2.61
CA TYR A 83 7.32 8.76 3.26
C TYR A 83 5.83 8.42 3.27
N ASN A 84 4.97 9.40 3.56
CA ASN A 84 3.53 9.18 3.64
C ASN A 84 2.93 8.75 2.29
N GLU A 85 3.29 9.44 1.21
CA GLU A 85 2.85 9.09 -0.14
C GLU A 85 3.39 7.72 -0.56
N MET A 86 4.68 7.44 -0.30
CA MET A 86 5.28 6.15 -0.61
C MET A 86 4.60 5.01 0.15
N MET A 87 4.36 5.16 1.46
CA MET A 87 3.62 4.19 2.26
C MET A 87 2.23 3.97 1.70
N GLN A 88 1.54 5.05 1.35
CA GLN A 88 0.19 4.96 0.78
C GLN A 88 0.19 4.24 -0.56
N MET A 89 1.11 4.59 -1.47
CA MET A 89 1.24 3.89 -2.76
C MET A 89 1.58 2.41 -2.58
N ALA A 90 2.49 2.06 -1.67
CA ALA A 90 2.86 0.68 -1.36
C ALA A 90 1.66 -0.11 -0.81
N CYS A 91 0.91 0.42 0.15
CA CYS A 91 -0.29 -0.19 0.70
C CYS A 91 -1.39 -0.40 -0.36
N LEU A 92 -1.46 0.51 -1.33
CA LEU A 92 -2.50 0.53 -2.37
C LEU A 92 -2.12 -0.21 -3.66
N GLY A 93 -0.95 -0.86 -3.69
CA GLY A 93 -0.59 -1.79 -4.77
C GLY A 93 0.68 -1.45 -5.56
N ALA A 94 1.34 -0.33 -5.32
CA ALA A 94 2.66 -0.04 -5.91
C ALA A 94 3.75 -0.89 -5.22
N GLY A 95 3.90 -2.14 -5.62
CA GLY A 95 4.74 -3.15 -4.97
C GLY A 95 6.25 -2.97 -5.16
N VAL A 96 6.76 -1.74 -5.11
CA VAL A 96 8.19 -1.43 -5.31
C VAL A 96 9.00 -1.51 -4.02
N LEU A 97 8.40 -1.07 -2.90
CA LEU A 97 8.97 -1.18 -1.54
C LEU A 97 7.92 -1.75 -0.59
N GLU A 98 8.38 -2.50 0.38
CA GLU A 98 7.50 -2.97 1.47
C GLU A 98 7.20 -1.82 2.43
N THR A 99 5.93 -1.66 2.78
CA THR A 99 5.44 -0.57 3.64
C THR A 99 6.23 -0.48 4.96
N ARG A 100 6.56 -1.63 5.56
CA ARG A 100 7.30 -1.70 6.83
C ARG A 100 8.68 -1.05 6.77
N SER A 101 9.40 -1.16 5.65
CA SER A 101 10.72 -0.54 5.49
C SER A 101 10.59 0.99 5.39
N VAL A 102 9.56 1.48 4.69
CA VAL A 102 9.28 2.92 4.57
C VAL A 102 8.81 3.51 5.91
N GLU A 103 7.97 2.79 6.66
CA GLU A 103 7.54 3.16 8.02
C GLU A 103 8.73 3.30 8.95
N LEU A 104 9.67 2.34 8.91
CA LEU A 104 10.88 2.38 9.71
C LEU A 104 11.76 3.56 9.32
N ALA A 105 11.92 3.82 8.03
CA ALA A 105 12.67 4.97 7.53
C ALA A 105 12.06 6.30 7.99
N SER A 106 10.75 6.44 7.90
CA SER A 106 10.01 7.60 8.40
C SER A 106 10.23 7.81 9.90
N LYS A 107 10.10 6.74 10.71
CA LYS A 107 10.24 6.79 12.16
C LYS A 107 11.62 7.28 12.62
N TYR A 108 12.66 6.91 11.88
CA TYR A 108 14.05 7.24 12.24
C TYR A 108 14.69 8.32 11.37
N GLY A 109 13.93 8.93 10.46
CA GLY A 109 14.41 9.99 9.57
C GLY A 109 15.48 9.52 8.58
N VAL A 110 15.46 8.24 8.17
CA VAL A 110 16.42 7.67 7.23
C VAL A 110 16.02 8.02 5.81
N ARG A 111 16.80 8.85 5.13
CA ARG A 111 16.63 9.12 3.71
C ARG A 111 16.85 7.84 2.91
N LEU A 112 15.87 7.45 2.10
CA LEU A 112 15.98 6.29 1.22
C LEU A 112 16.27 6.74 -0.21
N TYR A 113 17.07 5.97 -0.89
CA TYR A 113 17.20 6.00 -2.35
C TYR A 113 16.75 4.66 -2.92
N LEU A 114 15.94 4.69 -3.96
CA LEU A 114 15.51 3.53 -4.72
C LEU A 114 15.92 3.69 -6.17
N GLY A 115 16.65 2.72 -6.72
CA GLY A 115 17.09 2.77 -8.10
C GLY A 115 17.51 1.42 -8.65
N ARG A 116 17.84 1.40 -9.93
CA ARG A 116 18.25 0.18 -10.61
C ARG A 116 19.66 -0.24 -10.21
N ALA A 117 19.86 -1.52 -9.98
CA ALA A 117 21.18 -2.08 -9.75
C ALA A 117 22.11 -1.81 -10.97
N LEU A 118 23.38 -1.51 -10.67
CA LEU A 118 24.42 -1.18 -11.67
C LEU A 118 24.20 0.15 -12.43
N GLU A 119 23.26 0.99 -12.00
CA GLU A 119 23.16 2.36 -12.48
C GLU A 119 24.05 3.27 -11.63
N GLU A 120 25.09 3.85 -12.24
CA GLU A 120 26.05 4.70 -11.55
C GLU A 120 25.50 6.10 -11.23
N ASN A 121 24.53 6.57 -12.03
CA ASN A 121 23.92 7.87 -11.84
C ASN A 121 22.71 7.80 -10.90
N LEU A 122 22.91 8.24 -9.66
CA LEU A 122 21.84 8.28 -8.64
C LEU A 122 20.70 9.25 -8.96
N ASP A 123 20.88 10.20 -9.92
CA ASP A 123 19.76 11.05 -10.38
C ASP A 123 18.70 10.28 -11.16
N LYS A 124 19.00 9.04 -11.54
CA LYS A 124 18.06 8.15 -12.25
C LYS A 124 17.17 7.32 -11.32
N GLY A 125 17.29 7.47 -10.00
CA GLY A 125 16.42 6.82 -9.01
C GLY A 125 15.38 7.76 -8.41
N THR A 126 14.77 7.32 -7.31
CA THR A 126 13.79 8.08 -6.51
C THR A 126 14.30 8.20 -5.08
N TYR A 127 14.30 9.42 -4.55
CA TYR A 127 14.54 9.66 -3.14
C TYR A 127 13.22 9.66 -2.35
N ILE A 128 13.20 8.97 -1.21
CA ILE A 128 12.07 8.94 -0.29
C ILE A 128 12.52 9.63 1.00
N MET A 129 11.81 10.68 1.39
CA MET A 129 12.18 11.54 2.51
C MET A 129 10.97 12.24 3.15
N GLU A 130 11.16 13.00 4.22
CA GLU A 130 10.05 13.65 4.93
C GLU A 130 9.40 14.78 4.12
N LYS A 131 10.21 15.57 3.42
CA LYS A 131 9.74 16.74 2.62
C LYS A 131 10.36 16.70 1.24
N THR A 132 9.58 16.99 0.23
CA THR A 132 10.03 17.14 -1.15
C THR A 132 9.95 18.61 -1.57
N LYS A 133 10.74 19.00 -2.57
CA LYS A 133 10.78 20.38 -3.07
C LYS A 133 9.55 20.73 -3.93
N HIS A 134 8.85 19.73 -4.45
CA HIS A 134 7.80 19.87 -5.47
C HIS A 134 6.38 19.65 -4.95
N LEU A 135 6.16 19.70 -3.63
CA LEU A 135 4.84 19.48 -3.01
C LEU A 135 3.73 20.41 -3.53
N GLU A 136 4.09 21.63 -3.97
CA GLU A 136 3.11 22.63 -4.43
C GLU A 136 2.75 22.46 -5.92
N ASP A 137 3.59 21.81 -6.72
CA ASP A 137 3.44 21.75 -8.18
C ASP A 137 2.63 20.52 -8.66
N MET A 138 2.56 19.45 -7.86
CA MET A 138 1.86 18.21 -8.23
C MET A 138 0.88 17.78 -7.13
N PRO A 139 -0.40 18.16 -7.24
CA PRO A 139 -1.40 17.79 -6.24
C PRO A 139 -1.68 16.28 -6.19
N ILE A 140 -1.37 15.55 -7.27
CA ILE A 140 -1.46 14.09 -7.37
C ILE A 140 -0.08 13.54 -7.67
N THR A 141 0.38 12.64 -6.80
CA THR A 141 1.66 11.95 -6.90
C THR A 141 1.59 10.75 -7.83
N GLY A 142 0.47 10.04 -7.82
CA GLY A 142 0.31 8.88 -8.68
C GLY A 142 -0.99 8.11 -8.53
N ILE A 143 -1.08 7.02 -9.31
CA ILE A 143 -2.20 6.08 -9.30
C ILE A 143 -1.65 4.68 -9.03
N SER A 144 -2.26 4.00 -8.07
CA SER A 144 -1.96 2.61 -7.73
C SER A 144 -3.18 1.72 -7.99
N ILE A 145 -2.93 0.50 -8.44
CA ILE A 145 -3.95 -0.53 -8.65
C ILE A 145 -3.65 -1.71 -7.72
N LYS A 146 -4.63 -2.08 -6.92
CA LYS A 146 -4.59 -3.31 -6.13
C LYS A 146 -5.48 -4.35 -6.80
N GLU A 147 -4.85 -5.35 -7.36
CA GLU A 147 -5.47 -6.53 -7.95
C GLU A 147 -5.78 -7.59 -6.89
N ASP A 148 -6.34 -8.71 -7.29
CA ASP A 148 -6.71 -9.82 -6.39
C ASP A 148 -7.65 -9.39 -5.25
N TYR A 149 -8.65 -8.60 -5.59
CA TYR A 149 -9.53 -7.89 -4.68
C TYR A 149 -10.89 -8.58 -4.60
N ALA A 150 -11.26 -9.04 -3.42
CA ALA A 150 -12.55 -9.66 -3.14
C ALA A 150 -13.39 -8.75 -2.23
N ILE A 151 -14.66 -8.56 -2.61
CA ILE A 151 -15.62 -7.81 -1.82
C ILE A 151 -16.52 -8.82 -1.10
N MET A 152 -16.50 -8.78 0.22
CA MET A 152 -17.39 -9.57 1.09
C MET A 152 -18.52 -8.69 1.58
N ARG A 153 -19.78 -9.11 1.39
CA ARG A 153 -20.97 -8.35 1.76
C ARG A 153 -21.90 -9.15 2.62
N VAL A 154 -22.48 -8.48 3.61
CA VAL A 154 -23.60 -8.96 4.42
C VAL A 154 -24.64 -7.86 4.47
N ASN A 155 -25.88 -8.18 4.12
CA ASN A 155 -26.96 -7.21 4.06
C ASN A 155 -27.98 -7.47 5.18
N ASP A 156 -28.80 -6.47 5.46
CA ASP A 156 -29.94 -6.53 6.37
C ASP A 156 -29.62 -6.98 7.80
N LEU A 157 -28.41 -6.67 8.28
CA LEU A 157 -28.01 -6.95 9.66
C LEU A 157 -28.78 -6.08 10.65
N PRO A 158 -29.15 -6.61 11.83
CA PRO A 158 -29.59 -5.77 12.94
C PRO A 158 -28.47 -4.81 13.33
N ASN A 159 -28.82 -3.59 13.69
CA ASN A 159 -27.84 -2.59 14.15
C ASN A 159 -27.50 -2.79 15.66
N ASP A 160 -27.20 -4.03 16.07
CA ASP A 160 -26.81 -4.39 17.44
C ASP A 160 -25.36 -4.85 17.59
N GLY A 161 -24.64 -4.94 16.46
CA GLY A 161 -23.23 -5.30 16.38
C GLY A 161 -22.90 -6.77 16.70
N LYS A 162 -23.83 -7.59 17.19
CA LYS A 162 -23.54 -8.95 17.67
C LYS A 162 -22.95 -9.86 16.61
N PHE A 163 -23.55 -9.85 15.41
CA PHE A 163 -23.05 -10.64 14.30
C PHE A 163 -21.66 -10.18 13.86
N LEU A 164 -21.45 -8.86 13.72
CA LEU A 164 -20.17 -8.29 13.32
C LEU A 164 -19.07 -8.62 14.32
N ASN A 165 -19.34 -8.54 15.62
CA ASN A 165 -18.39 -8.93 16.66
C ASN A 165 -17.93 -10.39 16.50
N SER A 166 -18.88 -11.30 16.25
CA SER A 166 -18.56 -12.72 16.02
C SER A 166 -17.78 -12.94 14.73
N LEU A 167 -18.15 -12.25 13.67
CA LEU A 167 -17.46 -12.30 12.37
C LEU A 167 -16.02 -11.82 12.50
N PHE A 168 -15.80 -10.67 13.13
CA PHE A 168 -14.46 -10.11 13.31
C PHE A 168 -13.59 -10.93 14.25
N ALA A 169 -14.17 -11.51 15.30
CA ALA A 169 -13.47 -12.45 16.19
C ALA A 169 -12.97 -13.68 15.41
N MET A 170 -13.80 -14.24 14.53
CA MET A 170 -13.40 -15.35 13.66
C MET A 170 -12.27 -14.93 12.69
N ILE A 171 -12.42 -13.78 12.01
CA ILE A 171 -11.41 -13.28 11.06
C ILE A 171 -10.08 -13.04 11.75
N SER A 172 -10.10 -12.49 12.97
CA SER A 172 -8.89 -12.29 13.79
C SER A 172 -8.21 -13.60 14.16
N GLN A 173 -8.98 -14.65 14.51
CA GLN A 173 -8.43 -15.99 14.80
C GLN A 173 -7.78 -16.64 13.57
N LEU A 174 -8.18 -16.24 12.36
CA LEU A 174 -7.60 -16.69 11.11
C LEU A 174 -6.37 -15.88 10.68
N ASP A 175 -5.94 -14.92 11.48
CA ASP A 175 -4.82 -13.99 11.19
C ASP A 175 -4.99 -13.27 9.84
N ILE A 176 -6.22 -12.87 9.52
CA ILE A 176 -6.56 -12.17 8.28
C ILE A 176 -6.69 -10.67 8.55
N ASN A 177 -5.88 -9.88 7.83
CA ASN A 177 -6.00 -8.44 7.80
C ASN A 177 -6.99 -8.00 6.72
N LEU A 178 -7.95 -7.18 7.10
CA LEU A 178 -8.92 -6.57 6.18
C LEU A 178 -8.39 -5.24 5.66
N ASP A 179 -8.67 -4.96 4.39
CA ASP A 179 -8.26 -3.68 3.77
C ASP A 179 -9.22 -2.57 4.17
N THR A 180 -10.38 -2.54 3.57
CA THR A 180 -11.39 -1.49 3.76
C THR A 180 -12.62 -2.10 4.41
N ILE A 181 -13.21 -1.38 5.35
CA ILE A 181 -14.46 -1.74 6.01
C ILE A 181 -15.46 -0.64 5.73
N SER A 182 -16.67 -1.01 5.34
CA SER A 182 -17.76 -0.09 5.02
C SER A 182 -19.05 -0.55 5.67
N GLN A 183 -19.74 0.37 6.33
CA GLN A 183 -21.04 0.14 6.93
C GLN A 183 -22.01 1.22 6.46
N GLN A 184 -23.21 0.81 6.07
CA GLN A 184 -24.27 1.71 5.64
C GLN A 184 -25.54 1.40 6.42
N LEU A 185 -26.11 2.40 7.11
CA LEU A 185 -27.42 2.32 7.73
C LEU A 185 -28.50 2.44 6.65
N THR A 186 -29.45 1.53 6.66
CA THR A 186 -30.62 1.54 5.76
C THR A 186 -31.78 2.31 6.39
N HIS A 187 -32.78 2.68 5.58
CA HIS A 187 -33.95 3.44 6.06
C HIS A 187 -34.79 2.69 7.11
N ASP A 188 -34.79 1.36 7.10
CA ASP A 188 -35.49 0.50 8.05
C ASP A 188 -34.68 0.20 9.32
N GLY A 189 -33.56 0.89 9.52
CA GLY A 189 -32.72 0.78 10.72
C GLY A 189 -31.80 -0.45 10.74
N LYS A 190 -31.69 -1.17 9.62
CA LYS A 190 -30.74 -2.26 9.45
C LYS A 190 -29.39 -1.74 8.93
N VAL A 191 -28.43 -2.64 8.83
CA VAL A 191 -27.09 -2.33 8.39
C VAL A 191 -26.69 -3.22 7.22
N ASN A 192 -26.23 -2.59 6.13
CA ASN A 192 -25.47 -3.25 5.09
C ASN A 192 -23.98 -3.08 5.39
N PHE A 193 -23.24 -4.17 5.34
CA PHE A 193 -21.86 -4.23 5.72
C PHE A 193 -21.03 -4.84 4.58
N ALA A 194 -19.89 -4.23 4.28
CA ALA A 194 -18.93 -4.76 3.33
C ALA A 194 -17.51 -4.62 3.88
N PHE A 195 -16.68 -5.61 3.59
CA PHE A 195 -15.27 -5.57 3.86
C PHE A 195 -14.49 -6.18 2.69
N TYR A 196 -13.21 -5.89 2.64
CA TYR A 196 -12.37 -6.21 1.51
C TYR A 196 -11.13 -6.97 1.98
N CYS A 197 -10.78 -8.00 1.20
CA CYS A 197 -9.61 -8.82 1.42
C CYS A 197 -9.10 -9.35 0.07
N ASN A 198 -7.99 -10.08 0.06
CA ASN A 198 -7.59 -10.76 -1.16
C ASN A 198 -8.43 -12.03 -1.40
N LYS A 199 -8.36 -12.57 -2.63
CA LYS A 199 -9.15 -13.72 -3.04
C LYS A 199 -8.90 -14.95 -2.16
N GLN A 200 -7.63 -15.25 -1.84
CA GLN A 200 -7.28 -16.40 -1.00
C GLN A 200 -7.85 -16.28 0.41
N GLN A 201 -7.75 -15.07 1.01
CA GLN A 201 -8.35 -14.78 2.30
C GLN A 201 -9.87 -14.94 2.28
N SER A 202 -10.52 -14.49 1.21
CA SER A 202 -11.97 -14.66 1.04
C SER A 202 -12.39 -16.14 0.99
N ASP A 203 -11.58 -17.01 0.36
CA ASP A 203 -11.82 -18.45 0.36
C ASP A 203 -11.72 -19.05 1.77
N VAL A 204 -10.72 -18.60 2.55
CA VAL A 204 -10.55 -19.04 3.95
C VAL A 204 -11.71 -18.58 4.81
N ILE A 205 -12.17 -17.33 4.67
CA ILE A 205 -13.31 -16.80 5.40
C ILE A 205 -14.56 -17.61 5.07
N LEU A 206 -14.87 -17.85 3.79
CA LEU A 206 -16.06 -18.60 3.39
C LEU A 206 -16.07 -20.04 3.91
N LYS A 207 -14.91 -20.73 3.97
CA LYS A 207 -14.79 -22.07 4.55
C LYS A 207 -15.06 -22.12 6.06
N ASN A 208 -14.91 -21.02 6.76
CA ASN A 208 -15.08 -20.95 8.19
C ASN A 208 -16.40 -20.29 8.62
N ILE A 209 -17.15 -19.69 7.69
CA ILE A 209 -18.35 -18.92 7.99
C ILE A 209 -19.48 -19.78 8.60
N ASP A 210 -19.56 -21.05 8.22
CA ASP A 210 -20.57 -21.99 8.74
C ASP A 210 -20.45 -22.17 10.26
N LYS A 211 -19.28 -21.93 10.83
CA LYS A 211 -19.05 -21.93 12.29
C LYS A 211 -19.83 -20.85 13.03
N LEU A 212 -20.26 -19.80 12.33
CA LEU A 212 -21.05 -18.73 12.93
C LEU A 212 -22.54 -19.07 13.05
N HIS A 213 -23.00 -20.20 12.49
CA HIS A 213 -24.41 -20.62 12.47
C HIS A 213 -25.36 -19.47 12.14
N SER A 214 -24.98 -18.65 11.18
CA SER A 214 -25.65 -17.38 10.93
C SER A 214 -26.79 -17.50 9.93
N ARG A 215 -27.88 -16.83 10.24
CA ARG A 215 -28.97 -16.57 9.30
C ARG A 215 -28.65 -15.46 8.29
N TYR A 216 -27.49 -14.81 8.41
CA TYR A 216 -27.07 -13.73 7.54
C TYR A 216 -26.05 -14.24 6.53
N PRO A 217 -26.44 -14.49 5.27
CA PRO A 217 -25.54 -14.99 4.25
C PRO A 217 -24.50 -13.95 3.90
N ILE A 218 -23.24 -14.40 3.80
CA ILE A 218 -22.16 -13.58 3.25
C ILE A 218 -22.05 -13.86 1.77
N SER A 219 -22.14 -12.83 0.96
CA SER A 219 -21.89 -12.88 -0.49
C SER A 219 -20.47 -12.41 -0.80
N ARG A 220 -19.85 -13.03 -1.81
CA ARG A 220 -18.54 -12.66 -2.33
C ARG A 220 -18.68 -12.18 -3.77
N LEU A 221 -18.09 -11.03 -4.07
CA LEU A 221 -17.98 -10.48 -5.42
C LEU A 221 -16.50 -10.49 -5.83
N LEU A 222 -16.23 -10.98 -7.03
CA LEU A 222 -14.90 -11.03 -7.66
C LEU A 222 -14.95 -10.29 -9.00
N GLY A 223 -13.78 -10.06 -9.63
CA GLY A 223 -13.66 -9.34 -10.89
C GLY A 223 -13.60 -7.82 -10.70
N PHE A 224 -13.16 -7.38 -9.54
CA PHE A 224 -12.94 -5.99 -9.19
C PHE A 224 -11.49 -5.72 -8.85
N VAL A 225 -11.08 -4.46 -9.04
CA VAL A 225 -9.80 -3.92 -8.59
C VAL A 225 -10.05 -2.65 -7.80
N LYS A 226 -9.12 -2.33 -6.90
CA LYS A 226 -9.09 -1.05 -6.20
C LYS A 226 -8.13 -0.12 -6.94
N LEU A 227 -8.67 0.93 -7.54
CA LEU A 227 -7.92 2.02 -8.15
C LEU A 227 -7.80 3.15 -7.14
N SER A 228 -6.59 3.59 -6.87
CA SER A 228 -6.32 4.62 -5.86
C SER A 228 -5.47 5.73 -6.43
N ILE A 229 -5.96 6.95 -6.29
CA ILE A 229 -5.25 8.19 -6.60
C ILE A 229 -4.60 8.65 -5.31
N VAL A 230 -3.28 8.91 -5.34
CA VAL A 230 -2.49 9.31 -4.17
C VAL A 230 -1.88 10.68 -4.42
N GLY A 231 -1.90 11.54 -3.42
CA GLY A 231 -1.23 12.84 -3.44
C GLY A 231 -1.64 13.71 -2.27
N VAL A 232 -0.70 14.46 -1.74
CA VAL A 232 -0.93 15.42 -0.63
C VAL A 232 -1.89 16.55 -1.00
N GLY A 233 -2.02 16.85 -2.30
CA GLY A 233 -2.96 17.85 -2.79
C GLY A 233 -4.43 17.47 -2.65
N ILE A 234 -4.76 16.22 -2.36
CA ILE A 234 -6.16 15.76 -2.23
C ILE A 234 -6.91 16.53 -1.13
N SER A 235 -6.26 16.80 -0.02
CA SER A 235 -6.85 17.56 1.09
C SER A 235 -6.81 19.09 0.90
N THR A 236 -5.90 19.58 0.05
CA THR A 236 -5.63 21.03 -0.08
C THR A 236 -6.22 21.65 -1.35
N HIS A 237 -6.47 20.84 -2.39
CA HIS A 237 -7.01 21.31 -3.67
C HIS A 237 -8.46 20.88 -3.87
N SER A 238 -9.36 21.83 -3.93
CA SER A 238 -10.77 21.55 -4.25
C SER A 238 -10.91 21.01 -5.67
N GLY A 239 -11.85 20.09 -5.89
CA GLY A 239 -12.22 19.61 -7.21
C GLY A 239 -11.49 18.36 -7.71
N ILE A 240 -10.46 17.84 -7.01
CA ILE A 240 -9.76 16.60 -7.42
C ILE A 240 -10.74 15.43 -7.48
N ALA A 241 -11.56 15.22 -6.46
CA ALA A 241 -12.56 14.15 -6.45
C ALA A 241 -13.55 14.30 -7.61
N ALA A 242 -14.05 15.53 -7.84
CA ALA A 242 -14.95 15.81 -8.96
C ALA A 242 -14.28 15.48 -10.30
N LYS A 243 -13.04 15.90 -10.52
CA LYS A 243 -12.28 15.60 -11.74
C LYS A 243 -12.11 14.09 -11.95
N VAL A 244 -11.79 13.34 -10.90
CA VAL A 244 -11.68 11.87 -10.96
C VAL A 244 -13.02 11.25 -11.40
N LEU A 245 -14.12 11.60 -10.72
CA LEU A 245 -15.44 11.02 -11.00
C LEU A 245 -15.97 11.41 -12.38
N THR A 246 -15.81 12.67 -12.79
CA THR A 246 -16.18 13.14 -14.12
C THR A 246 -15.38 12.42 -15.19
N THR A 247 -14.04 12.30 -15.04
CA THR A 247 -13.20 11.61 -16.00
C THR A 247 -13.64 10.15 -16.19
N LEU A 248 -13.93 9.42 -15.12
CA LEU A 248 -14.40 8.04 -15.21
C LEU A 248 -15.78 7.95 -15.87
N SER A 249 -16.71 8.83 -15.50
CA SER A 249 -18.07 8.86 -16.04
C SER A 249 -18.11 9.19 -17.53
N ASP A 250 -17.34 10.17 -17.99
CA ASP A 250 -17.23 10.57 -19.40
C ASP A 250 -16.70 9.43 -20.29
N HIS A 251 -15.94 8.52 -19.69
CA HIS A 251 -15.43 7.34 -20.38
C HIS A 251 -16.24 6.06 -20.13
N ASN A 252 -17.43 6.18 -19.52
CA ASN A 252 -18.33 5.05 -19.21
C ASN A 252 -17.68 3.98 -18.30
N ILE A 253 -16.82 4.40 -17.36
CA ILE A 253 -16.23 3.52 -16.35
C ILE A 253 -17.07 3.61 -15.09
N ARG A 254 -17.67 2.49 -14.69
CA ARG A 254 -18.48 2.40 -13.47
C ARG A 254 -17.60 2.21 -12.25
N TYR A 255 -17.97 2.86 -11.16
CA TYR A 255 -17.37 2.64 -9.85
C TYR A 255 -18.44 2.21 -8.84
N TYR A 256 -18.07 1.35 -7.90
CA TYR A 256 -19.00 0.67 -6.99
C TYR A 256 -18.85 1.13 -5.54
N GLN A 257 -17.69 1.61 -5.21
CA GLN A 257 -17.39 2.20 -3.90
C GLN A 257 -16.35 3.30 -4.06
N ILE A 258 -16.46 4.30 -3.19
CA ILE A 258 -15.47 5.38 -3.06
C ILE A 258 -15.08 5.45 -1.60
N THR A 259 -13.80 5.55 -1.33
CA THR A 259 -13.24 5.88 -0.02
C THR A 259 -12.20 6.96 -0.19
N SER A 260 -12.10 7.85 0.77
CA SER A 260 -11.10 8.92 0.76
C SER A 260 -10.40 9.03 2.09
N SER A 261 -9.15 9.46 2.05
CA SER A 261 -8.34 9.87 3.18
C SER A 261 -7.75 11.26 2.89
N GLU A 262 -6.88 11.75 3.76
CA GLU A 262 -6.21 13.04 3.54
C GLU A 262 -5.34 13.06 2.28
N ILE A 263 -4.76 11.91 1.90
CA ILE A 263 -3.79 11.80 0.80
C ILE A 263 -4.17 10.73 -0.23
N SER A 264 -5.39 10.19 -0.22
CA SER A 264 -5.83 9.25 -1.25
C SER A 264 -7.33 9.28 -1.51
N ILE A 265 -7.72 9.01 -2.75
CA ILE A 265 -9.08 8.67 -3.17
C ILE A 265 -9.02 7.31 -3.82
N SER A 266 -9.75 6.34 -3.26
CA SER A 266 -9.80 4.97 -3.78
C SER A 266 -11.19 4.64 -4.29
N LEU A 267 -11.24 3.99 -5.45
CA LEU A 267 -12.47 3.53 -6.09
C LEU A 267 -12.38 2.03 -6.37
N THR A 268 -13.49 1.34 -6.20
CA THR A 268 -13.63 -0.03 -6.69
C THR A 268 -14.24 0.02 -8.09
N ILE A 269 -13.54 -0.53 -9.07
CA ILE A 269 -13.97 -0.62 -10.47
C ILE A 269 -13.92 -2.07 -10.96
N GLU A 270 -14.59 -2.38 -12.07
CA GLU A 270 -14.45 -3.70 -12.69
C GLU A 270 -13.04 -3.89 -13.24
N GLU A 271 -12.50 -5.09 -13.06
CA GLU A 271 -11.12 -5.42 -13.48
C GLU A 271 -10.90 -5.20 -14.99
N LYS A 272 -11.93 -5.47 -15.83
CA LYS A 272 -11.88 -5.23 -17.28
C LYS A 272 -11.62 -3.78 -17.66
N ASP A 273 -12.01 -2.84 -16.80
CA ASP A 273 -11.90 -1.40 -17.07
C ASP A 273 -10.58 -0.80 -16.53
N LYS A 274 -9.73 -1.59 -15.86
CA LYS A 274 -8.56 -1.09 -15.13
C LYS A 274 -7.58 -0.32 -16.03
N LEU A 275 -7.20 -0.87 -17.18
CA LEU A 275 -6.24 -0.21 -18.08
C LEU A 275 -6.82 1.07 -18.68
N LYS A 276 -8.09 1.05 -19.06
CA LYS A 276 -8.79 2.25 -19.54
C LYS A 276 -8.86 3.33 -18.46
N ALA A 277 -9.17 2.97 -17.21
CA ALA A 277 -9.23 3.90 -16.09
C ALA A 277 -7.88 4.54 -15.82
N VAL A 278 -6.81 3.74 -15.81
CA VAL A 278 -5.43 4.21 -15.65
C VAL A 278 -5.04 5.18 -16.76
N GLU A 279 -5.36 4.85 -18.00
CA GLU A 279 -5.03 5.69 -19.15
C GLU A 279 -5.73 7.05 -19.10
N VAL A 280 -7.05 7.07 -18.88
CA VAL A 280 -7.80 8.32 -18.89
C VAL A 280 -7.48 9.22 -17.70
N LEU A 281 -7.26 8.63 -16.53
CA LEU A 281 -6.86 9.39 -15.34
C LEU A 281 -5.39 9.84 -15.44
N GLY A 282 -4.48 9.01 -15.95
CA GLY A 282 -3.09 9.39 -16.17
C GLY A 282 -2.99 10.61 -17.09
N LYS A 283 -3.74 10.64 -18.19
CA LYS A 283 -3.86 11.80 -19.09
C LYS A 283 -4.50 13.01 -18.40
N ALA A 284 -5.58 12.80 -17.65
CA ALA A 284 -6.31 13.88 -17.01
C ALA A 284 -5.49 14.61 -15.95
N PHE A 285 -4.59 13.91 -15.28
CA PHE A 285 -3.73 14.47 -14.22
C PHE A 285 -2.28 14.69 -14.66
N ASP A 286 -1.95 14.44 -15.92
CA ASP A 286 -0.60 14.59 -16.49
C ASP A 286 0.48 13.81 -15.72
N LEU A 287 0.21 12.55 -15.42
CA LEU A 287 1.04 11.64 -14.64
C LEU A 287 2.06 10.86 -15.49
#